data_71c78603e30a7260c6189c39c1b4c927
#
_entry.id   71c78603e30a7260c6189c39c1b4c927
#
_cell.length_a   1.000
_cell.length_b   1.000
_cell.length_c   1.000
_cell.angle_alpha   90.00
_cell.angle_beta   90.00
_cell.angle_gamma   90.00
#
_symmetry.space_group_name_H-M   'P 1'
#
loop_
_entity.id
_entity.type
_entity.pdbx_description
1 polymer ?
#
loop_
_entity_poly.entity_id
_entity_poly.type
_entity_poly.pdbx_seq_one_letter_code
_entity_poly.pdbx_strand_id
1 'polypeptide(L)'
;MKVGEVLNRHIQTQTEWEKSIATRIMEQTRAQIYLDQRYLTAALGALPPAECAGIFAFSTDGAQLYYPSDWVIRLYRQNRRYLARAYLHSVLHCIFRHPWLRGGRAPDVWGLACDIAVENTLDTLHSPLVSRPVGWLRQQVYAQVRQNGAPAAGLIYRLLCAQNADTLQKWHREFTCDDHRFWPEDTDSPAAQMQGRQWEQLGRQTQISMEEAGQRAGESAAAEAVQLQLQAARSRRSYHDFLRRFAVWHEEPHLDPDEFDLGFYTYGLRTYGNLPLIEPLESREVKKIRDFVIVLDTSESTSGEMVKAFLRETFTVLKSRDSFFTQCRILVMQADNAVRDEVWLTDLDALSRYADRFVLV
;
A
#
# COMPACT_ATOMS: atom_id res chain seq x y z
N MET A 1 21.65 66.41 -5.92
CA MET A 1 20.60 65.99 -4.96
C MET A 1 19.94 64.73 -5.50
N LYS A 2 20.34 63.56 -5.00
CA LYS A 2 19.64 62.28 -5.29
C LYS A 2 18.56 62.13 -4.24
N VAL A 3 17.31 62.29 -4.65
CA VAL A 3 16.13 62.03 -3.86
C VAL A 3 16.00 60.55 -3.64
N GLY A 4 15.81 60.15 -2.37
CA GLY A 4 15.91 58.85 -1.80
C GLY A 4 15.09 57.76 -2.53
N GLU A 5 15.71 56.63 -2.72
CA GLU A 5 15.05 55.35 -2.82
C GLU A 5 14.30 55.10 -1.50
N VAL A 6 13.01 55.31 -1.53
CA VAL A 6 12.13 54.81 -0.48
C VAL A 6 12.18 53.29 -0.60
N LEU A 7 13.00 52.66 0.23
CA LEU A 7 12.96 51.21 0.47
C LEU A 7 11.53 50.87 0.88
N ASN A 8 10.79 50.33 -0.05
CA ASN A 8 9.46 49.75 0.19
C ASN A 8 9.67 48.58 1.15
N ARG A 9 9.75 48.84 2.43
CA ARG A 9 9.77 47.79 3.47
C ARG A 9 8.42 47.12 3.43
N HIS A 10 8.37 45.94 2.83
CA HIS A 10 7.20 45.07 2.94
C HIS A 10 6.90 44.83 4.42
N ILE A 11 5.80 45.41 4.90
CA ILE A 11 5.32 45.17 6.27
C ILE A 11 4.69 43.81 6.26
N GLN A 12 5.34 42.83 6.89
CA GLN A 12 4.86 41.47 6.99
C GLN A 12 3.49 41.45 7.69
N THR A 13 2.51 40.84 7.06
CA THR A 13 1.18 40.62 7.66
C THR A 13 1.26 39.60 8.78
N GLN A 14 0.28 39.59 9.67
CA GLN A 14 0.18 38.59 10.74
C GLN A 14 0.19 37.14 10.15
N THR A 15 -0.55 36.94 9.08
CA THR A 15 -0.63 35.63 8.39
C THR A 15 0.71 35.22 7.79
N GLU A 16 1.43 36.12 7.14
CA GLU A 16 2.77 35.83 6.60
C GLU A 16 3.78 35.51 7.71
N TRP A 17 3.68 36.24 8.83
CA TRP A 17 4.51 35.95 9.99
C TRP A 17 4.22 34.56 10.57
N GLU A 18 2.94 34.20 10.75
CA GLU A 18 2.53 32.89 11.26
C GLU A 18 3.01 31.77 10.33
N LYS A 19 2.86 31.92 9.01
CA LYS A 19 3.39 30.95 8.03
C LYS A 19 4.90 30.79 8.15
N SER A 20 5.64 31.88 8.23
CA SER A 20 7.09 31.86 8.38
C SER A 20 7.54 31.15 9.67
N ILE A 21 6.87 31.42 10.79
CA ILE A 21 7.17 30.75 12.06
C ILE A 21 6.81 29.28 12.00
N ALA A 22 5.64 28.92 11.46
CA ALA A 22 5.22 27.53 11.34
C ALA A 22 6.19 26.71 10.45
N THR A 23 6.64 27.28 9.33
CA THR A 23 7.64 26.63 8.46
C THR A 23 8.92 26.34 9.23
N ARG A 24 9.46 27.30 9.96
CA ARG A 24 10.67 27.11 10.78
C ARG A 24 10.48 26.06 11.88
N ILE A 25 9.31 26.02 12.52
CA ILE A 25 8.97 24.99 13.51
C ILE A 25 8.94 23.62 12.84
N MET A 26 8.35 23.50 11.66
CA MET A 26 8.27 22.24 10.91
C MET A 26 9.65 21.74 10.48
N GLU A 27 10.50 22.62 9.96
CA GLU A 27 11.89 22.29 9.60
C GLU A 27 12.69 21.83 10.82
N GLN A 28 12.56 22.53 11.94
CA GLN A 28 13.23 22.15 13.19
C GLN A 28 12.73 20.80 13.71
N THR A 29 11.41 20.58 13.70
CA THR A 29 10.79 19.31 14.13
C THR A 29 11.27 18.15 13.26
N ARG A 30 11.28 18.33 11.93
CA ARG A 30 11.79 17.35 10.98
C ARG A 30 13.27 17.01 11.22
N ALA A 31 14.10 18.04 11.46
CA ALA A 31 15.52 17.86 11.78
C ALA A 31 15.72 17.06 13.09
N GLN A 32 14.89 17.34 14.11
CA GLN A 32 14.93 16.59 15.37
C GLN A 32 14.54 15.12 15.18
N ILE A 33 13.47 14.83 14.41
CA ILE A 33 13.07 13.46 14.08
C ILE A 33 14.18 12.76 13.30
N TYR A 34 14.80 13.42 12.33
CA TYR A 34 15.93 12.89 11.57
C TYR A 34 17.11 12.48 12.47
N LEU A 35 17.44 13.28 13.47
CA LEU A 35 18.55 13.00 14.39
C LEU A 35 18.23 11.86 15.34
N ASP A 36 16.98 11.76 15.78
CA ASP A 36 16.49 10.75 16.74
C ASP A 36 16.25 9.40 16.07
N GLN A 37 15.68 9.42 14.83
CA GLN A 37 15.24 8.23 14.09
C GLN A 37 15.90 8.18 12.70
N ARG A 38 17.21 8.02 12.65
CA ARG A 38 18.01 8.09 11.40
C ARG A 38 17.57 7.12 10.32
N TYR A 39 17.00 5.97 10.70
CA TYR A 39 16.49 4.99 9.75
C TYR A 39 15.26 5.49 8.95
N LEU A 40 14.62 6.59 9.39
CA LEU A 40 13.49 7.22 8.67
C LEU A 40 13.92 8.27 7.64
N THR A 41 15.22 8.46 7.41
CA THR A 41 15.77 9.51 6.53
C THR A 41 15.11 9.51 5.15
N ALA A 42 15.00 8.36 4.51
CA ALA A 42 14.42 8.23 3.18
C ALA A 42 12.92 8.61 3.17
N ALA A 43 12.17 8.15 4.17
CA ALA A 43 10.75 8.46 4.30
C ALA A 43 10.50 9.94 4.60
N LEU A 44 11.29 10.54 5.49
CA LEU A 44 11.23 11.98 5.76
C LEU A 44 11.59 12.82 4.53
N GLY A 45 12.54 12.33 3.70
CA GLY A 45 12.89 12.97 2.43
C GLY A 45 11.74 12.92 1.41
N ALA A 46 11.01 11.83 1.36
CA ALA A 46 9.91 11.60 0.43
C ALA A 46 8.62 12.35 0.80
N LEU A 47 8.49 12.85 2.03
CA LEU A 47 7.30 13.54 2.53
C LEU A 47 7.64 14.97 3.00
N PRO A 48 7.89 15.91 2.08
CA PRO A 48 8.18 17.30 2.43
C PRO A 48 6.95 17.96 3.03
N PRO A 49 7.12 18.82 4.08
CA PRO A 49 6.02 19.57 4.68
C PRO A 49 5.56 20.70 3.75
N ALA A 50 4.24 20.89 3.64
CA ALA A 50 3.59 21.94 2.86
C ALA A 50 2.49 22.61 3.69
N GLU A 51 2.45 23.95 3.70
CA GLU A 51 1.39 24.68 4.37
C GLU A 51 0.09 24.56 3.61
N CYS A 52 -1.01 24.27 4.33
CA CYS A 52 -2.33 24.13 3.77
C CYS A 52 -3.37 24.71 4.75
N ALA A 53 -4.12 25.70 4.29
CA ALA A 53 -5.23 26.26 5.06
C ALA A 53 -6.48 25.37 4.95
N GLY A 54 -7.33 25.40 5.97
CA GLY A 54 -8.62 24.70 5.95
C GLY A 54 -8.59 23.23 6.38
N ILE A 55 -7.44 22.75 6.88
CA ILE A 55 -7.32 21.45 7.56
C ILE A 55 -7.17 21.67 9.07
N PHE A 56 -7.48 20.64 9.88
CA PHE A 56 -7.51 20.78 11.33
C PHE A 56 -6.26 20.24 12.03
N ALA A 57 -5.54 19.33 11.37
CA ALA A 57 -4.34 18.67 11.84
C ALA A 57 -3.44 18.36 10.64
N PHE A 58 -2.39 17.58 10.82
CA PHE A 58 -1.63 17.05 9.70
C PHE A 58 -2.53 16.21 8.79
N SER A 59 -2.26 16.27 7.50
CA SER A 59 -2.86 15.42 6.49
C SER A 59 -1.82 15.07 5.42
N THR A 60 -1.97 13.95 4.73
CA THR A 60 -1.04 13.56 3.67
C THR A 60 -1.75 12.88 2.53
N ASP A 61 -1.29 13.16 1.32
CA ASP A 61 -1.63 12.43 0.08
C ASP A 61 -0.54 11.41 -0.30
N GLY A 62 0.50 11.27 0.55
CA GLY A 62 1.68 10.45 0.30
C GLY A 62 2.76 11.10 -0.55
N ALA A 63 2.57 12.32 -1.04
CA ALA A 63 3.59 13.13 -1.71
C ALA A 63 4.05 14.31 -0.85
N GLN A 64 3.15 14.86 -0.03
CA GLN A 64 3.41 15.97 0.88
C GLN A 64 2.76 15.74 2.24
N LEU A 65 3.34 16.34 3.28
CA LEU A 65 2.74 16.45 4.59
C LEU A 65 2.13 17.84 4.73
N TYR A 66 0.83 17.93 4.63
CA TYR A 66 0.09 19.18 4.76
C TYR A 66 -0.12 19.55 6.21
N TYR A 67 0.03 20.86 6.53
CA TYR A 67 -0.16 21.39 7.89
C TYR A 67 -0.81 22.77 7.91
N PRO A 68 -1.68 23.06 8.89
CA PRO A 68 -2.19 24.41 9.12
C PRO A 68 -1.24 25.16 10.07
N SER A 69 -0.83 26.38 9.69
CA SER A 69 0.18 27.16 10.42
C SER A 69 -0.22 27.47 11.86
N ASP A 70 -1.47 27.85 12.10
CA ASP A 70 -2.00 28.17 13.41
C ASP A 70 -2.01 26.97 14.37
N TRP A 71 -2.38 25.78 13.87
CA TRP A 71 -2.39 24.54 14.64
C TRP A 71 -0.96 24.09 15.02
N VAL A 72 -0.02 24.19 14.08
CA VAL A 72 1.41 23.87 14.34
C VAL A 72 1.95 24.75 15.45
N ILE A 73 1.70 26.07 15.38
CA ILE A 73 2.17 27.02 16.40
C ILE A 73 1.53 26.71 17.76
N ARG A 74 0.22 26.44 17.79
CA ARG A 74 -0.49 26.11 19.05
C ARG A 74 0.07 24.83 19.67
N LEU A 75 0.19 23.76 18.88
CA LEU A 75 0.66 22.46 19.35
C LEU A 75 2.11 22.53 19.83
N TYR A 76 2.97 23.24 19.10
CA TYR A 76 4.36 23.46 19.49
C TYR A 76 4.50 24.20 20.82
N ARG A 77 3.67 25.22 21.03
CA ARG A 77 3.64 25.98 22.31
C ARG A 77 3.13 25.11 23.45
N GLN A 78 2.15 24.26 23.21
CA GLN A 78 1.62 23.34 24.20
C GLN A 78 2.65 22.29 24.59
N ASN A 79 3.19 21.58 23.63
CA ASN A 79 4.24 20.58 23.83
C ASN A 79 4.91 20.20 22.52
N ARG A 80 6.20 20.47 22.40
CA ARG A 80 7.02 20.11 21.21
C ARG A 80 6.98 18.60 20.89
N ARG A 81 6.87 17.74 21.92
CA ARG A 81 6.80 16.28 21.73
C ARG A 81 5.52 15.87 21.02
N TYR A 82 4.40 16.56 21.28
CA TYR A 82 3.15 16.26 20.59
C TYR A 82 3.22 16.59 19.11
N LEU A 83 3.88 17.68 18.75
CA LEU A 83 4.09 18.02 17.35
C LEU A 83 5.01 17.01 16.65
N ALA A 84 6.13 16.63 17.27
CA ALA A 84 7.04 15.64 16.73
C ALA A 84 6.35 14.27 16.59
N ARG A 85 5.53 13.89 17.59
CA ARG A 85 4.75 12.66 17.55
C ARG A 85 3.72 12.67 16.43
N ALA A 86 2.96 13.76 16.27
CA ALA A 86 1.97 13.90 15.20
C ALA A 86 2.64 13.89 13.82
N TYR A 87 3.81 14.52 13.67
CA TYR A 87 4.60 14.44 12.44
C TYR A 87 4.98 12.99 12.12
N LEU A 88 5.57 12.30 13.09
CA LEU A 88 6.00 10.91 12.91
C LEU A 88 4.81 9.97 12.69
N HIS A 89 3.66 10.22 13.30
CA HIS A 89 2.41 9.50 13.09
C HIS A 89 2.03 9.49 11.59
N SER A 90 1.95 10.66 10.96
CA SER A 90 1.60 10.76 9.53
C SER A 90 2.67 10.13 8.61
N VAL A 91 3.96 10.22 8.96
CA VAL A 91 5.04 9.54 8.22
C VAL A 91 4.89 8.01 8.29
N LEU A 92 4.54 7.48 9.48
CA LEU A 92 4.34 6.05 9.67
C LEU A 92 3.12 5.53 8.91
N HIS A 93 2.05 6.32 8.76
CA HIS A 93 0.95 5.94 7.88
C HIS A 93 1.42 5.66 6.45
N CYS A 94 2.30 6.49 5.92
CA CYS A 94 2.85 6.29 4.58
C CYS A 94 3.78 5.07 4.52
N ILE A 95 4.68 4.89 5.50
CA ILE A 95 5.61 3.74 5.57
C ILE A 95 4.83 2.43 5.68
N PHE A 96 3.76 2.40 6.48
CA PHE A 96 2.88 1.23 6.65
C PHE A 96 1.83 1.12 5.53
N ARG A 97 1.86 2.02 4.56
CA ARG A 97 1.02 2.04 3.37
C ARG A 97 -0.48 2.11 3.66
N HIS A 98 -0.88 2.61 4.80
CA HIS A 98 -2.28 2.69 5.23
C HIS A 98 -3.20 3.38 4.20
N PRO A 99 -2.79 4.52 3.55
CA PRO A 99 -3.59 5.18 2.53
C PRO A 99 -3.97 4.28 1.34
N TRP A 100 -3.10 3.33 0.97
CA TRP A 100 -3.24 2.49 -0.22
C TRP A 100 -3.75 1.07 0.08
N LEU A 101 -3.91 0.71 1.34
CA LEU A 101 -4.33 -0.64 1.75
C LEU A 101 -5.79 -0.72 2.18
N ARG A 102 -6.57 0.36 2.02
CA ARG A 102 -7.98 0.39 2.42
C ARG A 102 -8.81 -0.64 1.67
N GLY A 103 -8.70 -0.72 0.35
CA GLY A 103 -9.59 -1.53 -0.48
C GLY A 103 -11.06 -1.17 -0.26
N GLY A 104 -11.94 -2.14 -0.21
CA GLY A 104 -13.38 -1.94 0.03
C GLY A 104 -13.80 -1.68 1.49
N ARG A 105 -12.87 -1.34 2.40
CA ARG A 105 -13.19 -1.09 3.82
C ARG A 105 -13.81 0.29 4.02
N ALA A 106 -14.68 0.41 5.04
CA ALA A 106 -15.28 1.68 5.43
C ALA A 106 -14.18 2.69 5.85
N PRO A 107 -14.13 3.89 5.25
CA PRO A 107 -13.03 4.86 5.44
C PRO A 107 -12.79 5.23 6.91
N ASP A 108 -13.84 5.59 7.64
CA ASP A 108 -13.74 6.05 9.04
C ASP A 108 -13.21 4.96 9.97
N VAL A 109 -13.72 3.72 9.81
CA VAL A 109 -13.29 2.57 10.62
C VAL A 109 -11.87 2.16 10.23
N TRP A 110 -11.52 2.26 8.94
CA TRP A 110 -10.17 1.99 8.46
C TRP A 110 -9.17 3.01 9.01
N GLY A 111 -9.50 4.31 8.96
CA GLY A 111 -8.70 5.38 9.53
C GLY A 111 -8.39 5.12 11.00
N LEU A 112 -9.42 4.88 11.81
CA LEU A 112 -9.24 4.54 13.24
C LEU A 112 -8.37 3.30 13.46
N ALA A 113 -8.54 2.26 12.64
CA ALA A 113 -7.70 1.06 12.73
C ALA A 113 -6.23 1.37 12.46
N CYS A 114 -5.95 2.22 11.49
CA CYS A 114 -4.62 2.68 11.15
C CYS A 114 -4.01 3.56 12.25
N ASP A 115 -4.79 4.48 12.83
CA ASP A 115 -4.38 5.32 13.97
C ASP A 115 -3.98 4.47 15.17
N ILE A 116 -4.79 3.49 15.54
CA ILE A 116 -4.48 2.56 16.63
C ILE A 116 -3.18 1.80 16.36
N ALA A 117 -2.97 1.31 15.12
CA ALA A 117 -1.77 0.59 14.75
C ALA A 117 -0.50 1.46 14.84
N VAL A 118 -0.58 2.70 14.33
CA VAL A 118 0.53 3.66 14.40
C VAL A 118 0.79 4.09 15.84
N GLU A 119 -0.24 4.45 16.59
CA GLU A 119 -0.10 4.89 17.98
C GLU A 119 0.45 3.76 18.87
N ASN A 120 0.03 2.50 18.65
CA ASN A 120 0.63 1.36 19.34
C ASN A 120 2.13 1.23 19.04
N THR A 121 2.53 1.45 17.79
CA THR A 121 3.94 1.44 17.38
C THR A 121 4.69 2.60 18.05
N LEU A 122 4.16 3.83 18.01
CA LEU A 122 4.77 5.01 18.63
C LEU A 122 4.91 4.88 20.16
N ASP A 123 3.96 4.23 20.82
CA ASP A 123 4.01 3.99 22.27
C ASP A 123 5.05 2.93 22.66
N THR A 124 5.53 2.12 21.69
CA THR A 124 6.66 1.18 21.89
C THR A 124 8.03 1.83 21.55
N LEU A 125 8.05 2.96 20.85
CA LEU A 125 9.29 3.68 20.58
C LEU A 125 9.82 4.34 21.86
N HIS A 126 10.95 3.88 22.35
CA HIS A 126 11.61 4.46 23.53
C HIS A 126 12.39 5.74 23.18
N SER A 127 11.70 6.70 22.51
CA SER A 127 12.26 7.97 22.13
C SER A 127 11.71 9.11 23.00
N PRO A 128 12.58 9.89 23.65
CA PRO A 128 12.15 11.07 24.41
C PRO A 128 11.42 12.12 23.57
N LEU A 129 11.66 12.12 22.25
CA LEU A 129 11.10 13.09 21.32
C LEU A 129 9.60 12.89 21.10
N VAL A 130 9.13 11.64 21.14
CA VAL A 130 7.73 11.28 20.82
C VAL A 130 7.00 10.59 21.98
N SER A 131 7.68 10.35 23.10
CA SER A 131 7.11 9.66 24.25
C SER A 131 5.97 10.43 24.87
N ARG A 132 4.92 9.71 25.27
CA ARG A 132 3.78 10.22 26.05
C ARG A 132 3.37 9.20 27.10
N PRO A 133 2.74 9.62 28.22
CA PRO A 133 2.11 8.67 29.14
C PRO A 133 1.01 7.87 28.41
N VAL A 134 1.03 6.55 28.53
CA VAL A 134 0.01 5.68 27.99
C VAL A 134 -1.16 5.59 28.95
N GLY A 135 -2.29 6.19 28.60
CA GLY A 135 -3.50 6.18 29.40
C GLY A 135 -4.14 4.78 29.53
N TRP A 136 -4.99 4.63 30.53
CA TRP A 136 -5.68 3.35 30.81
C TRP A 136 -6.47 2.83 29.60
N LEU A 137 -7.19 3.69 28.88
CA LEU A 137 -7.97 3.31 27.71
C LEU A 137 -7.06 2.71 26.60
N ARG A 138 -5.90 3.33 26.35
CA ARG A 138 -4.93 2.80 25.37
C ARG A 138 -4.40 1.43 25.79
N GLN A 139 -4.08 1.26 27.07
CA GLN A 139 -3.60 -0.01 27.59
C GLN A 139 -4.65 -1.12 27.40
N GLN A 140 -5.93 -0.84 27.66
CA GLN A 140 -7.02 -1.79 27.41
C GLN A 140 -7.14 -2.14 25.93
N VAL A 141 -7.17 -1.13 25.04
CA VAL A 141 -7.28 -1.35 23.60
C VAL A 141 -6.10 -2.18 23.09
N TYR A 142 -4.87 -1.85 23.50
CA TYR A 142 -3.69 -2.61 23.10
C TYR A 142 -3.69 -4.04 23.64
N ALA A 143 -4.19 -4.25 24.85
CA ALA A 143 -4.34 -5.61 25.41
C ALA A 143 -5.35 -6.41 24.59
N GLN A 144 -6.50 -5.82 24.26
CA GLN A 144 -7.52 -6.45 23.44
C GLN A 144 -7.01 -6.77 22.02
N VAL A 145 -6.25 -5.86 21.41
CA VAL A 145 -5.64 -6.09 20.08
C VAL A 145 -4.66 -7.27 20.15
N ARG A 146 -3.76 -7.30 21.15
CA ARG A 146 -2.77 -8.36 21.32
C ARG A 146 -3.37 -9.73 21.56
N GLN A 147 -4.49 -9.82 22.29
CA GLN A 147 -5.22 -11.09 22.48
C GLN A 147 -5.76 -11.68 21.17
N ASN A 148 -6.03 -10.83 20.16
CA ASN A 148 -6.55 -11.24 18.85
C ASN A 148 -5.44 -11.46 17.82
N GLY A 149 -4.18 -11.20 18.15
CA GLY A 149 -3.02 -11.42 17.28
C GLY A 149 -2.12 -10.20 17.13
N ALA A 150 -1.42 -10.13 16.00
CA ALA A 150 -0.50 -9.05 15.69
C ALA A 150 -1.23 -7.71 15.48
N PRO A 151 -0.76 -6.57 16.05
CA PRO A 151 -1.44 -5.26 16.00
C PRO A 151 -1.36 -4.57 14.65
N ALA A 152 -1.65 -5.29 13.56
CA ALA A 152 -1.74 -4.73 12.22
C ALA A 152 -3.12 -4.12 11.94
N ALA A 153 -3.17 -3.05 11.13
CA ALA A 153 -4.40 -2.31 10.83
C ALA A 153 -5.55 -3.20 10.34
N GLY A 154 -5.26 -4.21 9.51
CA GLY A 154 -6.30 -5.13 9.00
C GLY A 154 -6.95 -6.01 10.09
N LEU A 155 -6.20 -6.41 11.12
CA LEU A 155 -6.74 -7.14 12.27
C LEU A 155 -7.55 -6.19 13.15
N ILE A 156 -7.01 -5.01 13.43
CA ILE A 156 -7.69 -3.99 14.24
C ILE A 156 -9.01 -3.58 13.58
N TYR A 157 -9.05 -3.41 12.26
CA TYR A 157 -10.27 -3.13 11.51
C TYR A 157 -11.38 -4.17 11.79
N ARG A 158 -11.05 -5.46 11.72
CA ARG A 158 -12.02 -6.53 12.03
C ARG A 158 -12.54 -6.46 13.47
N LEU A 159 -11.65 -6.13 14.41
CA LEU A 159 -12.01 -5.96 15.80
C LEU A 159 -12.94 -4.75 16.00
N LEU A 160 -12.70 -3.64 15.28
CA LEU A 160 -13.52 -2.44 15.32
C LEU A 160 -14.92 -2.70 14.75
N CYS A 161 -15.03 -3.47 13.66
CA CYS A 161 -16.34 -3.83 13.08
C CYS A 161 -17.25 -4.60 14.04
N ALA A 162 -16.69 -5.22 15.07
CA ALA A 162 -17.45 -5.93 16.10
C ALA A 162 -17.81 -5.04 17.32
N GLN A 163 -17.37 -3.77 17.35
CA GLN A 163 -17.67 -2.85 18.46
C GLN A 163 -18.95 -2.06 18.24
N ASN A 164 -19.55 -1.60 19.34
CA ASN A 164 -20.68 -0.67 19.29
C ASN A 164 -20.24 0.77 19.02
N ALA A 165 -21.19 1.61 18.60
CA ALA A 165 -20.94 3.00 18.21
C ALA A 165 -20.32 3.86 19.33
N ASP A 166 -20.76 3.66 20.58
CA ASP A 166 -20.27 4.41 21.73
C ASP A 166 -18.78 4.10 22.00
N THR A 167 -18.40 2.84 21.87
CA THR A 167 -17.01 2.40 22.00
C THR A 167 -16.15 2.98 20.89
N LEU A 168 -16.61 2.91 19.65
CA LEU A 168 -15.91 3.50 18.50
C LEU A 168 -15.70 5.00 18.68
N GLN A 169 -16.71 5.74 19.14
CA GLN A 169 -16.60 7.18 19.39
C GLN A 169 -15.56 7.50 20.46
N LYS A 170 -15.49 6.70 21.55
CA LYS A 170 -14.46 6.85 22.59
C LYS A 170 -13.05 6.60 22.05
N TRP A 171 -12.90 5.58 21.23
CA TRP A 171 -11.61 5.24 20.62
C TRP A 171 -11.19 6.29 19.59
N HIS A 172 -12.11 6.80 18.79
CA HIS A 172 -11.83 7.92 17.88
C HIS A 172 -11.26 9.12 18.63
N ARG A 173 -11.89 9.55 19.73
CA ARG A 173 -11.40 10.69 20.55
C ARG A 173 -10.01 10.48 21.13
N GLU A 174 -9.63 9.23 21.41
CA GLU A 174 -8.34 8.89 22.02
C GLU A 174 -7.21 8.71 20.98
N PHE A 175 -7.52 8.17 19.81
CA PHE A 175 -6.50 7.72 18.87
C PHE A 175 -6.34 8.62 17.65
N THR A 176 -7.36 9.35 17.21
CA THR A 176 -7.25 10.22 16.04
C THR A 176 -6.32 11.39 16.32
N CYS A 177 -5.22 11.46 15.57
CA CYS A 177 -4.17 12.46 15.71
C CYS A 177 -3.98 13.33 14.47
N ASP A 178 -4.44 12.87 13.31
CA ASP A 178 -4.31 13.52 12.02
C ASP A 178 -5.61 13.46 11.19
N ASP A 179 -5.57 13.95 9.97
CA ASP A 179 -6.71 14.09 9.09
C ASP A 179 -6.46 13.27 7.80
N HIS A 180 -7.27 12.26 7.55
CA HIS A 180 -7.10 11.35 6.43
C HIS A 180 -7.78 11.80 5.13
N ARG A 181 -8.28 13.04 5.04
CA ARG A 181 -9.07 13.55 3.90
C ARG A 181 -8.36 13.50 2.54
N PHE A 182 -7.03 13.51 2.52
CA PHE A 182 -6.25 13.44 1.29
C PHE A 182 -5.81 12.03 0.92
N TRP A 183 -6.23 11.02 1.68
CA TRP A 183 -6.00 9.64 1.29
C TRP A 183 -6.78 9.31 0.01
N PRO A 184 -6.24 8.48 -0.90
CA PRO A 184 -6.93 8.16 -2.15
C PRO A 184 -8.28 7.49 -1.90
N GLU A 185 -9.33 8.00 -2.56
CA GLU A 185 -10.65 7.38 -2.52
C GLU A 185 -10.66 6.05 -3.28
N ASP A 186 -10.01 6.02 -4.44
CA ASP A 186 -9.79 4.81 -5.22
C ASP A 186 -8.35 4.32 -5.06
N THR A 187 -8.19 3.26 -4.25
CA THR A 187 -6.89 2.61 -4.00
C THR A 187 -6.41 1.77 -5.18
N ASP A 188 -7.29 1.45 -6.14
CA ASP A 188 -6.96 0.61 -7.30
C ASP A 188 -6.56 1.45 -8.52
N SER A 189 -6.68 2.77 -8.45
CA SER A 189 -6.22 3.67 -9.50
C SER A 189 -4.72 3.50 -9.78
N PRO A 190 -4.26 3.62 -11.04
CA PRO A 190 -2.85 3.47 -11.40
C PRO A 190 -1.92 4.41 -10.63
N ALA A 191 -2.38 5.64 -10.36
CA ALA A 191 -1.62 6.62 -9.59
C ALA A 191 -1.44 6.20 -8.13
N ALA A 192 -2.53 5.76 -7.46
CA ALA A 192 -2.48 5.27 -6.10
C ALA A 192 -1.59 4.02 -5.97
N GLN A 193 -1.71 3.08 -6.92
CA GLN A 193 -0.86 1.89 -6.95
C GLN A 193 0.62 2.22 -7.14
N MET A 194 0.95 3.15 -8.04
CA MET A 194 2.33 3.58 -8.26
C MET A 194 2.92 4.21 -7.00
N GLN A 195 2.19 5.12 -6.36
CA GLN A 195 2.60 5.76 -5.11
C GLN A 195 2.72 4.75 -3.97
N GLY A 196 1.77 3.83 -3.84
CA GLY A 196 1.83 2.74 -2.87
C GLY A 196 3.06 1.82 -3.06
N ARG A 197 3.51 1.58 -4.31
CA ARG A 197 4.75 0.83 -4.59
C ARG A 197 6.00 1.63 -4.19
N GLN A 198 6.02 2.94 -4.42
CA GLN A 198 7.13 3.80 -3.97
C GLN A 198 7.28 3.73 -2.44
N TRP A 199 6.17 3.83 -1.71
CA TRP A 199 6.19 3.72 -0.25
C TRP A 199 6.54 2.31 0.25
N GLU A 200 6.21 1.27 -0.50
CA GLU A 200 6.68 -0.09 -0.20
C GLU A 200 8.21 -0.20 -0.30
N GLN A 201 8.82 0.44 -1.30
CA GLN A 201 10.28 0.49 -1.42
C GLN A 201 10.93 1.28 -0.28
N LEU A 202 10.35 2.43 0.09
CA LEU A 202 10.80 3.22 1.25
C LEU A 202 10.68 2.45 2.56
N GLY A 203 9.60 1.69 2.75
CA GLY A 203 9.44 0.81 3.91
C GLY A 203 10.52 -0.29 3.98
N ARG A 204 10.88 -0.90 2.85
CA ARG A 204 11.99 -1.86 2.78
C ARG A 204 13.34 -1.20 3.11
N GLN A 205 13.58 -0.02 2.56
CA GLN A 205 14.80 0.74 2.86
C GLN A 205 14.87 1.14 4.34
N THR A 206 13.75 1.54 4.93
CA THR A 206 13.64 1.81 6.37
C THR A 206 14.00 0.58 7.19
N GLN A 207 13.50 -0.59 6.82
CA GLN A 207 13.82 -1.84 7.51
C GLN A 207 15.33 -2.16 7.46
N ILE A 208 15.95 -2.06 6.27
CA ILE A 208 17.39 -2.29 6.09
C ILE A 208 18.19 -1.32 6.96
N SER A 209 17.83 -0.02 6.93
CA SER A 209 18.52 1.01 7.73
C SER A 209 18.36 0.79 9.24
N MET A 210 17.24 0.22 9.70
CA MET A 210 17.05 -0.18 11.11
C MET A 210 17.98 -1.33 11.48
N GLU A 211 18.06 -2.36 10.64
CA GLU A 211 18.92 -3.52 10.87
C GLU A 211 20.40 -3.14 10.89
N GLU A 212 20.84 -2.24 10.00
CA GLU A 212 22.19 -1.67 9.97
C GLU A 212 22.51 -0.83 11.21
N ALA A 213 21.52 -0.13 11.76
CA ALA A 213 21.66 0.64 13.00
C ALA A 213 21.68 -0.23 14.27
N GLY A 214 21.67 -1.57 14.14
CA GLY A 214 21.66 -2.50 15.27
C GLY A 214 20.28 -2.65 15.94
N GLN A 215 19.22 -2.11 15.33
CA GLN A 215 17.85 -2.26 15.82
C GLN A 215 17.20 -3.48 15.17
N ARG A 216 17.60 -4.68 15.59
CA ARG A 216 17.04 -5.92 15.05
C ARG A 216 15.74 -6.32 15.77
N ALA A 217 14.84 -6.97 15.02
CA ALA A 217 13.67 -7.59 15.63
C ALA A 217 14.11 -8.65 16.65
N GLY A 218 13.45 -8.63 17.83
CA GLY A 218 13.82 -9.48 18.96
C GLY A 218 14.81 -8.85 19.93
N GLU A 219 15.55 -7.80 19.55
CA GLU A 219 16.42 -7.05 20.45
C GLU A 219 15.72 -5.82 21.08
N SER A 220 14.65 -5.31 20.42
CA SER A 220 13.88 -4.15 20.87
C SER A 220 12.42 -4.31 20.49
N ALA A 221 11.51 -4.07 21.43
CA ALA A 221 10.05 -4.06 21.19
C ALA A 221 9.64 -3.04 20.13
N ALA A 222 10.38 -1.94 20.02
CA ALA A 222 10.16 -0.92 19.01
C ALA A 222 10.48 -1.43 17.59
N ALA A 223 11.62 -2.09 17.42
CA ALA A 223 12.01 -2.67 16.14
C ALA A 223 11.04 -3.78 15.72
N GLU A 224 10.61 -4.61 16.65
CA GLU A 224 9.61 -5.65 16.42
C GLU A 224 8.28 -5.05 15.97
N ALA A 225 7.79 -4.00 16.65
CA ALA A 225 6.53 -3.35 16.30
C ALA A 225 6.57 -2.72 14.90
N VAL A 226 7.65 -2.02 14.53
CA VAL A 226 7.82 -1.45 13.18
C VAL A 226 7.91 -2.55 12.12
N GLN A 227 8.72 -3.59 12.38
CA GLN A 227 8.87 -4.69 11.44
C GLN A 227 7.57 -5.44 11.19
N LEU A 228 6.77 -5.66 12.22
CA LEU A 228 5.45 -6.29 12.12
C LEU A 228 4.52 -5.48 11.21
N GLN A 229 4.48 -4.15 11.37
CA GLN A 229 3.68 -3.28 10.50
C GLN A 229 4.19 -3.31 9.05
N LEU A 230 5.51 -3.27 8.85
CA LEU A 230 6.11 -3.38 7.52
C LEU A 230 5.81 -4.72 6.85
N GLN A 231 5.80 -5.81 7.60
CA GLN A 231 5.39 -7.12 7.07
C GLN A 231 3.92 -7.16 6.68
N ALA A 232 3.05 -6.58 7.52
CA ALA A 232 1.62 -6.47 7.23
C ALA A 232 1.32 -5.57 6.03
N ALA A 233 2.15 -4.54 5.80
CA ALA A 233 2.06 -3.61 4.69
C ALA A 233 2.63 -4.15 3.38
N ARG A 234 3.41 -5.23 3.40
CA ARG A 234 3.90 -5.84 2.16
C ARG A 234 2.71 -6.21 1.29
N SER A 235 2.73 -5.76 0.05
CA SER A 235 1.75 -6.27 -0.89
C SER A 235 1.95 -7.78 -0.95
N ARG A 236 0.93 -8.52 -0.60
CA ARG A 236 0.83 -9.89 -1.10
C ARG A 236 1.00 -9.72 -2.59
N ARG A 237 2.03 -10.36 -3.19
CA ARG A 237 2.27 -10.28 -4.63
C ARG A 237 0.91 -10.44 -5.28
N SER A 238 0.52 -9.48 -6.13
CA SER A 238 -0.75 -9.60 -6.82
C SER A 238 -0.74 -10.97 -7.47
N TYR A 239 -1.73 -11.79 -7.19
CA TYR A 239 -1.84 -13.13 -7.76
C TYR A 239 -1.83 -13.04 -9.30
N HIS A 240 -2.39 -11.96 -9.82
CA HIS A 240 -2.32 -11.59 -11.23
C HIS A 240 -0.88 -11.38 -11.74
N ASP A 241 -0.03 -10.65 -11.00
CA ASP A 241 1.38 -10.45 -11.37
C ASP A 241 2.20 -11.74 -11.21
N PHE A 242 1.81 -12.60 -10.27
CA PHE A 242 2.38 -13.92 -10.13
C PHE A 242 2.05 -14.80 -11.35
N LEU A 243 0.79 -14.85 -11.75
CA LEU A 243 0.35 -15.64 -12.91
C LEU A 243 0.95 -15.14 -14.23
N ARG A 244 1.11 -13.83 -14.42
CA ARG A 244 1.77 -13.27 -15.61
C ARG A 244 3.20 -13.78 -15.83
N ARG A 245 3.89 -14.25 -14.79
CA ARG A 245 5.24 -14.84 -14.93
C ARG A 245 5.24 -16.18 -15.63
N PHE A 246 4.11 -16.90 -15.63
CA PHE A 246 3.95 -18.18 -16.32
C PHE A 246 3.44 -18.00 -17.76
N ALA A 247 3.15 -16.76 -18.17
CA ALA A 247 2.72 -16.49 -19.54
C ALA A 247 3.89 -16.64 -20.53
N VAL A 248 3.70 -17.42 -21.55
CA VAL A 248 4.65 -17.67 -22.66
C VAL A 248 4.20 -16.87 -23.88
N TRP A 249 5.16 -16.42 -24.69
CA TRP A 249 4.86 -15.80 -25.97
C TRP A 249 4.22 -16.82 -26.90
N HIS A 250 3.15 -16.41 -27.58
CA HIS A 250 2.42 -17.23 -28.51
C HIS A 250 1.88 -16.37 -29.66
N GLU A 251 1.87 -16.94 -30.86
CA GLU A 251 1.26 -16.32 -32.04
C GLU A 251 -0.23 -16.64 -32.06
N GLU A 252 -1.06 -15.60 -32.10
CA GLU A 252 -2.50 -15.76 -32.32
C GLU A 252 -2.85 -15.25 -33.73
N PRO A 253 -3.72 -15.98 -34.46
CA PRO A 253 -4.28 -15.46 -35.71
C PRO A 253 -5.03 -14.15 -35.43
N HIS A 254 -4.54 -13.06 -35.97
CA HIS A 254 -5.14 -11.73 -35.85
C HIS A 254 -4.88 -10.99 -37.16
N LEU A 255 -5.95 -10.65 -37.89
CA LEU A 255 -5.84 -9.85 -39.08
C LEU A 255 -5.81 -8.37 -38.68
N ASP A 256 -4.67 -7.72 -38.84
CA ASP A 256 -4.54 -6.29 -38.63
C ASP A 256 -4.50 -5.57 -39.99
N PRO A 257 -5.57 -4.84 -40.35
CA PRO A 257 -5.65 -4.14 -41.63
C PRO A 257 -4.75 -2.91 -41.69
N ASP A 258 -4.27 -2.41 -40.55
CA ASP A 258 -3.45 -1.19 -40.46
C ASP A 258 -1.94 -1.51 -40.45
N GLU A 259 -1.57 -2.78 -40.24
CA GLU A 259 -0.19 -3.25 -40.29
C GLU A 259 0.00 -4.30 -41.40
N PHE A 260 1.15 -4.30 -42.06
CA PHE A 260 1.47 -5.24 -43.14
C PHE A 260 2.70 -6.10 -42.77
N ASP A 261 2.74 -7.31 -43.36
CA ASP A 261 3.86 -8.23 -43.18
C ASP A 261 5.13 -7.70 -43.84
N LEU A 262 6.11 -7.32 -43.03
CA LEU A 262 7.41 -6.81 -43.47
C LEU A 262 8.24 -7.87 -44.22
N GLY A 263 8.01 -9.16 -43.94
CA GLY A 263 8.66 -10.27 -44.62
C GLY A 263 8.19 -10.35 -46.07
N PHE A 264 6.87 -10.31 -46.29
CA PHE A 264 6.26 -10.29 -47.65
C PHE A 264 6.62 -9.05 -48.40
N TYR A 265 6.59 -7.88 -47.74
CA TYR A 265 6.99 -6.61 -48.33
C TYR A 265 8.45 -6.63 -48.83
N THR A 266 9.39 -7.08 -47.99
CA THR A 266 10.81 -7.14 -48.37
C THR A 266 11.11 -8.23 -49.39
N TYR A 267 10.37 -9.34 -49.36
CA TYR A 267 10.46 -10.39 -50.39
C TYR A 267 10.02 -9.87 -51.75
N GLY A 268 8.90 -9.13 -51.84
CA GLY A 268 8.44 -8.48 -53.05
C GLY A 268 9.46 -7.53 -53.67
N LEU A 269 10.05 -6.67 -52.84
CA LEU A 269 11.11 -5.75 -53.30
C LEU A 269 12.37 -6.46 -53.79
N ARG A 270 12.78 -7.56 -53.15
CA ARG A 270 13.96 -8.35 -53.58
C ARG A 270 13.72 -9.11 -54.86
N THR A 271 12.53 -9.65 -55.04
CA THR A 271 12.21 -10.56 -56.15
C THR A 271 11.79 -9.81 -57.40
N TYR A 272 11.03 -8.71 -57.25
CA TYR A 272 10.39 -7.98 -58.32
C TYR A 272 10.92 -6.54 -58.47
N GLY A 273 11.92 -6.14 -57.70
CA GLY A 273 12.56 -4.83 -57.76
C GLY A 273 11.70 -3.71 -57.13
N ASN A 274 10.74 -3.18 -57.92
CA ASN A 274 9.92 -2.04 -57.47
C ASN A 274 8.50 -2.41 -57.07
N LEU A 275 8.18 -3.68 -56.90
CA LEU A 275 6.84 -4.16 -56.53
C LEU A 275 6.83 -4.75 -55.12
N PRO A 276 6.52 -3.94 -54.09
CA PRO A 276 6.30 -4.48 -52.76
C PRO A 276 5.03 -5.30 -52.76
N LEU A 277 5.06 -6.47 -52.12
CA LEU A 277 3.86 -7.26 -51.83
C LEU A 277 3.31 -6.76 -50.51
N ILE A 278 2.07 -6.29 -50.51
CA ILE A 278 1.40 -5.77 -49.32
C ILE A 278 0.35 -6.80 -48.90
N GLU A 279 0.55 -7.40 -47.77
CA GLU A 279 -0.37 -8.34 -47.14
C GLU A 279 -0.60 -7.91 -45.69
N PRO A 280 -1.85 -7.90 -45.16
CA PRO A 280 -2.11 -7.59 -43.77
C PRO A 280 -1.37 -8.55 -42.83
N LEU A 281 -0.99 -8.06 -41.66
CA LEU A 281 -0.39 -8.91 -40.65
C LEU A 281 -1.44 -9.91 -40.13
N GLU A 282 -1.20 -11.21 -40.34
CA GLU A 282 -2.16 -12.28 -40.02
C GLU A 282 -1.94 -12.87 -38.60
N SER A 283 -0.86 -12.51 -37.92
CA SER A 283 -0.56 -13.02 -36.59
C SER A 283 -0.08 -11.92 -35.66
N ARG A 284 -0.47 -12.04 -34.42
CA ARG A 284 -0.01 -11.17 -33.33
C ARG A 284 0.68 -12.00 -32.25
N GLU A 285 1.87 -11.58 -31.82
CA GLU A 285 2.51 -12.17 -30.65
C GLU A 285 1.83 -11.68 -29.36
N VAL A 286 1.30 -12.61 -28.58
CA VAL A 286 0.67 -12.34 -27.28
C VAL A 286 1.26 -13.21 -26.19
N LYS A 287 1.32 -12.66 -24.97
CA LYS A 287 1.84 -13.37 -23.81
C LYS A 287 0.68 -13.98 -23.04
N LYS A 288 0.46 -15.30 -23.14
CA LYS A 288 -0.66 -16.01 -22.53
C LYS A 288 -0.24 -17.30 -21.84
N ILE A 289 -1.06 -17.77 -20.89
CA ILE A 289 -0.86 -19.05 -20.17
C ILE A 289 -1.73 -20.12 -20.84
N ARG A 290 -1.12 -21.23 -21.28
CA ARG A 290 -1.81 -22.34 -21.92
C ARG A 290 -2.09 -23.51 -20.98
N ASP A 291 -1.09 -23.90 -20.22
CA ASP A 291 -1.17 -25.02 -19.28
C ASP A 291 -0.94 -24.50 -17.86
N PHE A 292 -1.80 -24.89 -16.94
CA PHE A 292 -1.74 -24.42 -15.56
C PHE A 292 -2.03 -25.55 -14.58
N VAL A 293 -1.22 -25.66 -13.51
CA VAL A 293 -1.40 -26.65 -12.46
C VAL A 293 -1.70 -25.93 -11.15
N ILE A 294 -2.81 -26.28 -10.52
CA ILE A 294 -3.21 -25.82 -9.20
C ILE A 294 -3.04 -26.98 -8.22
N VAL A 295 -2.14 -26.84 -7.26
CA VAL A 295 -1.98 -27.81 -6.18
C VAL A 295 -2.62 -27.24 -4.93
N LEU A 296 -3.60 -27.98 -4.38
CA LEU A 296 -4.33 -27.64 -3.17
C LEU A 296 -3.78 -28.49 -2.03
N ASP A 297 -3.25 -27.81 -1.00
CA ASP A 297 -2.85 -28.47 0.24
C ASP A 297 -4.11 -28.85 1.04
N THR A 298 -4.31 -30.12 1.30
CA THR A 298 -5.46 -30.69 2.03
C THR A 298 -5.10 -31.09 3.47
N SER A 299 -4.01 -30.52 4.02
CA SER A 299 -3.66 -30.75 5.43
C SER A 299 -4.73 -30.25 6.39
N GLU A 300 -4.78 -30.79 7.63
CA GLU A 300 -5.81 -30.49 8.65
C GLU A 300 -5.98 -28.98 8.97
N SER A 301 -4.98 -28.16 8.69
CA SER A 301 -5.03 -26.71 8.87
C SER A 301 -5.81 -25.95 7.78
N THR A 302 -6.17 -26.63 6.68
CA THR A 302 -6.80 -25.99 5.50
C THR A 302 -8.31 -26.17 5.53
N SER A 303 -9.05 -25.05 5.57
CA SER A 303 -10.52 -25.10 5.54
C SER A 303 -11.05 -25.11 4.11
N GLY A 304 -12.04 -25.98 3.83
CA GLY A 304 -12.67 -26.07 2.52
C GLY A 304 -13.25 -24.74 1.99
N GLU A 305 -13.75 -23.87 2.85
CA GLU A 305 -14.24 -22.54 2.47
C GLU A 305 -13.12 -21.61 2.00
N MET A 306 -11.93 -21.70 2.60
CA MET A 306 -10.77 -20.94 2.17
C MET A 306 -10.29 -21.38 0.79
N VAL A 307 -10.32 -22.69 0.52
CA VAL A 307 -9.97 -23.25 -0.81
C VAL A 307 -10.98 -22.83 -1.86
N LYS A 308 -12.28 -22.84 -1.55
CA LYS A 308 -13.34 -22.35 -2.46
C LYS A 308 -13.15 -20.87 -2.80
N ALA A 309 -12.83 -20.04 -1.79
CA ALA A 309 -12.55 -18.62 -2.00
C ALA A 309 -11.31 -18.42 -2.88
N PHE A 310 -10.25 -19.18 -2.66
CA PHE A 310 -9.05 -19.18 -3.49
C PHE A 310 -9.32 -19.60 -4.93
N LEU A 311 -10.09 -20.67 -5.15
CA LEU A 311 -10.44 -21.13 -6.50
C LEU A 311 -11.30 -20.10 -7.25
N ARG A 312 -12.26 -19.44 -6.56
CA ARG A 312 -13.08 -18.37 -7.15
C ARG A 312 -12.24 -17.15 -7.53
N GLU A 313 -11.32 -16.74 -6.66
CA GLU A 313 -10.41 -15.64 -6.96
C GLU A 313 -9.49 -16.00 -8.12
N THR A 314 -8.95 -17.23 -8.13
CA THR A 314 -8.17 -17.79 -9.24
C THR A 314 -8.96 -17.70 -10.54
N PHE A 315 -10.21 -18.18 -10.56
CA PHE A 315 -11.07 -18.10 -11.74
C PHE A 315 -11.27 -16.67 -12.22
N THR A 316 -11.50 -15.73 -11.30
CA THR A 316 -11.70 -14.30 -11.64
C THR A 316 -10.47 -13.72 -12.32
N VAL A 317 -9.28 -14.04 -11.81
CA VAL A 317 -8.00 -13.57 -12.39
C VAL A 317 -7.75 -14.24 -13.75
N LEU A 318 -8.03 -15.52 -13.86
CA LEU A 318 -7.82 -16.29 -15.10
C LEU A 318 -8.80 -15.88 -16.21
N LYS A 319 -10.01 -15.44 -15.84
CA LYS A 319 -11.04 -14.94 -16.77
C LYS A 319 -10.75 -13.55 -17.32
N SER A 320 -9.83 -12.78 -16.71
CA SER A 320 -9.45 -11.48 -17.24
C SER A 320 -8.89 -11.67 -18.67
N ARG A 321 -9.43 -10.92 -19.64
CA ARG A 321 -9.23 -11.10 -21.10
C ARG A 321 -7.77 -11.14 -21.55
N ASP A 322 -6.85 -10.65 -20.73
CA ASP A 322 -5.43 -10.52 -21.08
C ASP A 322 -4.55 -11.70 -20.63
N SER A 323 -5.10 -12.74 -19.97
CA SER A 323 -4.27 -13.75 -19.30
C SER A 323 -4.33 -15.15 -19.90
N PHE A 324 -5.40 -15.51 -20.67
CA PHE A 324 -5.61 -16.89 -21.12
C PHE A 324 -6.06 -17.01 -22.57
N PHE A 325 -5.68 -18.13 -23.19
CA PHE A 325 -6.28 -18.57 -24.44
C PHE A 325 -7.72 -19.03 -24.20
N THR A 326 -8.51 -19.04 -25.27
CA THR A 326 -9.88 -19.56 -25.28
C THR A 326 -9.93 -21.04 -24.87
N GLN A 327 -8.81 -21.77 -25.04
CA GLN A 327 -8.62 -23.15 -24.60
C GLN A 327 -7.37 -23.21 -23.74
N CYS A 328 -7.55 -23.42 -22.43
CA CYS A 328 -6.46 -23.69 -21.49
C CYS A 328 -6.70 -25.04 -20.82
N ARG A 329 -5.61 -25.75 -20.51
CA ARG A 329 -5.67 -26.97 -19.71
C ARG A 329 -5.28 -26.68 -18.29
N ILE A 330 -6.18 -26.95 -17.36
CA ILE A 330 -5.96 -26.72 -15.94
C ILE A 330 -6.00 -28.09 -15.24
N LEU A 331 -4.92 -28.44 -14.57
CA LEU A 331 -4.87 -29.58 -13.66
C LEU A 331 -5.08 -29.06 -12.24
N VAL A 332 -6.11 -29.53 -11.56
CA VAL A 332 -6.32 -29.29 -10.13
C VAL A 332 -5.98 -30.58 -9.39
N MET A 333 -5.02 -30.51 -8.48
CA MET A 333 -4.56 -31.60 -7.65
C MET A 333 -4.84 -31.30 -6.19
N GLN A 334 -5.39 -32.26 -5.46
CA GLN A 334 -5.48 -32.24 -4.01
C GLN A 334 -4.36 -33.12 -3.44
N ALA A 335 -3.53 -32.57 -2.59
CA ALA A 335 -2.39 -33.28 -2.02
C ALA A 335 -2.12 -32.88 -0.57
N ASP A 336 -1.77 -33.84 0.26
CA ASP A 336 -1.15 -33.66 1.57
C ASP A 336 0.27 -34.27 1.57
N ASN A 337 0.47 -35.40 2.18
CA ASN A 337 1.68 -36.22 2.07
C ASN A 337 1.70 -37.10 0.80
N ALA A 338 0.59 -37.15 0.07
CA ALA A 338 0.39 -37.85 -1.20
C ALA A 338 -0.67 -37.12 -2.02
N VAL A 339 -0.70 -37.41 -3.34
CA VAL A 339 -1.79 -36.91 -4.21
C VAL A 339 -3.06 -37.67 -3.85
N ARG A 340 -4.13 -36.96 -3.53
CA ARG A 340 -5.43 -37.53 -3.14
C ARG A 340 -6.42 -37.53 -4.27
N ASP A 341 -6.41 -36.46 -5.08
CA ASP A 341 -7.33 -36.30 -6.21
C ASP A 341 -6.67 -35.50 -7.34
N GLU A 342 -7.02 -35.80 -8.57
CA GLU A 342 -6.56 -35.08 -9.77
C GLU A 342 -7.73 -34.87 -10.73
N VAL A 343 -7.94 -33.62 -11.11
CA VAL A 343 -9.01 -33.25 -12.05
C VAL A 343 -8.46 -32.37 -13.17
N TRP A 344 -8.61 -32.85 -14.41
CA TRP A 344 -8.28 -32.08 -15.60
C TRP A 344 -9.49 -31.26 -16.06
N LEU A 345 -9.28 -29.99 -16.23
CA LEU A 345 -10.28 -29.02 -16.70
C LEU A 345 -9.80 -28.45 -18.04
N THR A 346 -10.68 -28.46 -19.01
CA THR A 346 -10.35 -28.08 -20.41
C THR A 346 -10.71 -26.63 -20.71
N ASP A 347 -11.46 -25.98 -19.82
CA ASP A 347 -11.87 -24.60 -19.96
C ASP A 347 -12.04 -23.93 -18.58
N LEU A 348 -12.12 -22.59 -18.59
CA LEU A 348 -12.28 -21.78 -17.38
C LEU A 348 -13.66 -21.97 -16.72
N ASP A 349 -14.71 -22.20 -17.50
CA ASP A 349 -16.05 -22.39 -16.93
C ASP A 349 -16.15 -23.75 -16.20
N ALA A 350 -15.36 -24.74 -16.61
CA ALA A 350 -15.19 -25.99 -15.88
C ALA A 350 -14.53 -25.74 -14.50
N LEU A 351 -13.54 -24.83 -14.39
CA LEU A 351 -12.93 -24.46 -13.12
C LEU A 351 -13.93 -23.79 -12.18
N SER A 352 -14.79 -22.90 -12.67
CA SER A 352 -15.84 -22.29 -11.86
C SER A 352 -16.82 -23.32 -11.30
N ARG A 353 -17.29 -24.22 -12.16
CA ARG A 353 -18.18 -25.34 -11.74
C ARG A 353 -17.52 -26.28 -10.75
N TYR A 354 -16.22 -26.53 -10.90
CA TYR A 354 -15.44 -27.31 -9.95
C TYR A 354 -15.34 -26.60 -8.60
N ALA A 355 -15.03 -25.30 -8.58
CA ALA A 355 -14.93 -24.51 -7.37
C ALA A 355 -16.24 -24.51 -6.54
N ASP A 356 -17.41 -24.47 -7.23
CA ASP A 356 -18.72 -24.49 -6.55
C ASP A 356 -19.05 -25.87 -5.95
N ARG A 357 -18.54 -26.95 -6.55
CA ARG A 357 -18.75 -28.34 -6.10
C ARG A 357 -17.61 -28.90 -5.27
N PHE A 358 -16.59 -28.10 -5.04
CA PHE A 358 -15.35 -28.56 -4.37
C PHE A 358 -15.64 -29.13 -2.99
N VAL A 359 -15.14 -30.34 -2.76
CA VAL A 359 -15.11 -31.03 -1.45
C VAL A 359 -13.64 -31.37 -1.18
N LEU A 360 -13.19 -31.05 0.02
CA LEU A 360 -11.86 -31.40 0.48
C LEU A 360 -11.82 -32.91 0.74
N VAL A 361 -10.86 -33.62 0.16
CA VAL A 361 -10.68 -35.08 0.27
C VAL A 361 -9.52 -35.39 1.22
#